data_c562ecdf309aa37e2b2347c4f799cecd
#
_entry.id   c562ecdf309aa37e2b2347c4f799cecd
#
_cell.length_a   1.000
_cell.length_b   1.000
_cell.length_c   1.000
_cell.angle_alpha   90.00
_cell.angle_beta   90.00
_cell.angle_gamma   90.00
#
_symmetry.space_group_name_H-M   'P 1'
#
loop_
_entity.id
_entity.type
_entity.pdbx_description
1 polymer ?
#
loop_
_entity_poly.entity_id
_entity_poly.type
_entity_poly.pdbx_seq_one_letter_code
_entity_poly.pdbx_strand_id
1 'polypeptide(L)'
;MTIDSISAVTLATHDMARAVRFYRMLGFDLIYGGDDASFTSFRAGTGYLNLIAQPAERNWSWWGRVIFYHIDVDGLHARVIAAGYRPDSEPRNAEWGERFFHLTDPDGHELSFAWPVR
;
A
#
# COMPACT_ATOMS: atom_id res chain seq x y z
N MET A 1 10.22 -29.02 -3.48
CA MET A 1 9.02 -28.17 -3.70
C MET A 1 9.36 -26.72 -3.47
N THR A 2 8.73 -25.83 -4.20
CA THR A 2 8.96 -24.41 -4.10
C THR A 2 7.71 -23.72 -3.59
N ILE A 3 7.88 -22.49 -3.09
CA ILE A 3 6.74 -21.61 -2.77
C ILE A 3 6.20 -21.09 -4.10
N ASP A 4 4.89 -21.14 -4.29
CA ASP A 4 4.26 -20.71 -5.55
C ASP A 4 4.23 -19.19 -5.68
N SER A 5 3.81 -18.49 -4.65
CA SER A 5 3.63 -17.04 -4.74
C SER A 5 3.34 -16.46 -3.35
N ILE A 6 3.32 -15.15 -3.28
CA ILE A 6 2.76 -14.45 -2.13
C ILE A 6 1.26 -14.28 -2.40
N SER A 7 0.43 -14.86 -1.55
CA SER A 7 -1.02 -14.76 -1.68
C SER A 7 -1.53 -13.39 -1.22
N ALA A 8 -1.08 -12.95 -0.06
CA ALA A 8 -1.58 -11.74 0.55
C ALA A 8 -0.56 -11.16 1.53
N VAL A 9 -0.68 -9.86 1.77
CA VAL A 9 0.00 -9.19 2.88
C VAL A 9 -1.10 -8.61 3.76
N THR A 10 -1.04 -8.83 5.07
CA THR A 10 -2.02 -8.29 6.02
C THR A 10 -1.33 -7.21 6.85
N LEU A 11 -1.88 -6.01 6.84
CA LEU A 11 -1.37 -4.86 7.57
C LEU A 11 -2.36 -4.48 8.69
N ALA A 12 -1.82 -4.11 9.84
CA ALA A 12 -2.64 -3.71 10.97
C ALA A 12 -3.00 -2.23 10.88
N THR A 13 -4.18 -1.88 11.38
CA THR A 13 -4.62 -0.49 11.43
C THR A 13 -5.32 -0.20 12.75
N HIS A 14 -5.16 1.04 13.23
CA HIS A 14 -5.92 1.53 14.38
C HIS A 14 -7.31 2.07 13.97
N ASP A 15 -7.49 2.34 12.69
CA ASP A 15 -8.68 3.03 12.20
C ASP A 15 -9.00 2.49 10.80
N MET A 16 -9.94 1.56 10.75
CA MET A 16 -10.27 0.86 9.51
C MET A 16 -10.78 1.83 8.44
N ALA A 17 -11.65 2.76 8.81
CA ALA A 17 -12.20 3.71 7.83
C ALA A 17 -11.11 4.57 7.21
N ARG A 18 -10.16 5.04 8.02
CA ARG A 18 -9.03 5.84 7.56
C ARG A 18 -8.14 5.02 6.61
N ALA A 19 -7.85 3.78 6.98
CA ALA A 19 -7.01 2.90 6.17
C ALA A 19 -7.70 2.54 4.86
N VAL A 20 -8.99 2.21 4.89
CA VAL A 20 -9.75 1.89 3.69
C VAL A 20 -9.75 3.07 2.72
N ARG A 21 -9.97 4.28 3.21
CA ARG A 21 -9.96 5.48 2.38
C ARG A 21 -8.60 5.67 1.70
N PHE A 22 -7.52 5.45 2.45
CA PHE A 22 -6.16 5.57 1.94
C PHE A 22 -5.89 4.57 0.80
N TYR A 23 -6.17 3.30 1.03
CA TYR A 23 -5.88 2.26 0.03
C TYR A 23 -6.79 2.35 -1.19
N ARG A 24 -8.04 2.76 -1.02
CA ARG A 24 -8.91 3.03 -2.16
C ARG A 24 -8.41 4.20 -3.00
N MET A 25 -7.89 5.23 -2.36
CA MET A 25 -7.27 6.38 -3.05
C MET A 25 -6.12 5.92 -3.94
N LEU A 26 -5.35 4.93 -3.49
CA LEU A 26 -4.23 4.38 -4.25
C LEU A 26 -4.68 3.51 -5.44
N GLY A 27 -5.95 3.16 -5.50
CA GLY A 27 -6.49 2.37 -6.61
C GLY A 27 -6.69 0.89 -6.30
N PHE A 28 -6.57 0.48 -5.04
CA PHE A 28 -6.90 -0.90 -4.66
C PHE A 28 -8.41 -1.08 -4.68
N ASP A 29 -8.87 -2.20 -5.23
CA ASP A 29 -10.29 -2.53 -5.30
C ASP A 29 -10.73 -3.28 -4.05
N LEU A 30 -11.71 -2.72 -3.35
CA LEU A 30 -12.29 -3.34 -2.17
C LEU A 30 -13.10 -4.57 -2.58
N ILE A 31 -12.81 -5.73 -1.98
CA ILE A 31 -13.54 -6.96 -2.29
C ILE A 31 -14.23 -7.56 -1.07
N TYR A 32 -13.85 -7.17 0.15
CA TYR A 32 -14.47 -7.68 1.36
C TYR A 32 -14.25 -6.69 2.50
N GLY A 33 -15.25 -6.57 3.37
CA GLY A 33 -15.15 -5.69 4.53
C GLY A 33 -15.47 -4.25 4.19
N GLY A 34 -14.74 -3.31 4.79
CA GLY A 34 -14.95 -1.89 4.59
C GLY A 34 -14.77 -1.11 5.89
N ASP A 35 -15.29 0.12 5.92
CA ASP A 35 -15.02 1.10 6.97
C ASP A 35 -15.31 0.60 8.39
N ASP A 36 -16.36 -0.21 8.55
CA ASP A 36 -16.80 -0.66 9.89
C ASP A 36 -16.36 -2.08 10.22
N ALA A 37 -15.60 -2.72 9.34
CA ALA A 37 -15.19 -4.10 9.52
C ALA A 37 -13.92 -4.20 10.37
N SER A 38 -13.74 -5.34 11.02
CA SER A 38 -12.51 -5.66 11.72
C SER A 38 -11.44 -6.21 10.79
N PHE A 39 -11.85 -6.64 9.59
CA PHE A 39 -10.97 -7.19 8.57
C PHE A 39 -11.47 -6.74 7.20
N THR A 40 -10.56 -6.27 6.36
CA THR A 40 -10.88 -5.80 5.01
C THR A 40 -9.87 -6.38 4.04
N SER A 41 -10.32 -6.71 2.83
CA SER A 41 -9.45 -7.24 1.79
C SER A 41 -9.61 -6.44 0.51
N PHE A 42 -8.49 -6.13 -0.12
CA PHE A 42 -8.39 -5.48 -1.43
C PHE A 42 -7.72 -6.42 -2.42
N ARG A 43 -8.07 -6.27 -3.67
CA ARG A 43 -7.35 -6.96 -4.73
C ARG A 43 -6.05 -6.22 -5.05
N ALA A 44 -4.97 -6.97 -5.15
CA ALA A 44 -3.65 -6.46 -5.55
C ALA A 44 -3.11 -7.37 -6.65
N GLY A 45 -3.52 -7.12 -7.90
CA GLY A 45 -3.19 -7.99 -9.01
C GLY A 45 -3.77 -9.39 -8.81
N THR A 46 -2.92 -10.41 -8.78
CA THR A 46 -3.34 -11.79 -8.52
C THR A 46 -3.35 -12.12 -7.03
N GLY A 47 -2.88 -11.21 -6.19
CA GLY A 47 -2.88 -11.39 -4.74
C GLY A 47 -3.82 -10.43 -4.05
N TYR A 48 -3.62 -10.26 -2.74
CA TYR A 48 -4.50 -9.44 -1.92
C TYR A 48 -3.70 -8.60 -0.94
N LEU A 49 -4.25 -7.43 -0.63
CA LEU A 49 -3.80 -6.62 0.49
C LEU A 49 -4.93 -6.61 1.51
N ASN A 50 -4.65 -7.04 2.72
CA ASN A 50 -5.64 -7.10 3.78
C ASN A 50 -5.32 -6.09 4.88
N LEU A 51 -6.36 -5.64 5.56
CA LEU A 51 -6.25 -4.78 6.74
C LEU A 51 -6.94 -5.49 7.90
N ILE A 52 -6.29 -5.44 9.08
CA ILE A 52 -6.88 -5.99 10.29
C ILE A 52 -6.86 -4.92 11.38
N ALA A 53 -8.00 -4.76 12.06
CA ALA A 53 -8.11 -3.79 13.14
C ALA A 53 -7.32 -4.26 14.36
N GLN A 54 -6.54 -3.36 14.96
CA GLN A 54 -5.72 -3.63 16.14
C GLN A 54 -5.90 -2.52 17.17
N PRO A 55 -5.69 -2.82 18.45
CA PRO A 55 -5.86 -1.82 19.52
C PRO A 55 -4.95 -0.60 19.34
N ALA A 56 -5.44 0.56 19.80
CA ALA A 56 -4.76 1.84 19.63
C ALA A 56 -3.38 1.90 20.31
N GLU A 57 -3.14 1.10 21.34
CA GLU A 57 -1.85 1.06 22.03
C GLU A 57 -0.76 0.32 21.25
N ARG A 58 -1.13 -0.39 20.20
CA ARG A 58 -0.14 -1.01 19.30
C ARG A 58 0.38 0.02 18.33
N ASN A 59 1.70 0.01 18.11
CA ASN A 59 2.35 0.90 17.16
C ASN A 59 3.30 0.11 16.28
N TRP A 60 3.46 0.57 15.05
CA TRP A 60 4.33 -0.08 14.08
C TRP A 60 5.33 0.92 13.55
N SER A 61 6.58 0.51 13.52
CA SER A 61 7.66 1.26 12.90
C SER A 61 8.36 0.32 11.93
N TRP A 62 9.46 0.72 11.36
CA TRP A 62 10.12 -0.04 10.31
C TRP A 62 10.15 -1.55 10.62
N TRP A 63 9.36 -2.30 9.88
CA TRP A 63 9.32 -3.77 9.92
C TRP A 63 9.67 -4.38 8.57
N GLY A 64 9.82 -3.55 7.55
CA GLY A 64 10.03 -3.93 6.18
C GLY A 64 9.23 -3.02 5.26
N ARG A 65 9.09 -3.44 4.02
CA ARG A 65 8.41 -2.63 3.01
C ARG A 65 7.65 -3.53 2.06
N VAL A 66 6.45 -3.11 1.67
CA VAL A 66 5.71 -3.76 0.60
C VAL A 66 5.89 -2.94 -0.67
N ILE A 67 6.25 -3.60 -1.76
CA ILE A 67 6.46 -2.95 -3.05
C ILE A 67 5.37 -3.43 -3.99
N PHE A 68 4.60 -2.48 -4.51
CA PHE A 68 3.54 -2.74 -5.48
C PHE A 68 3.97 -2.23 -6.85
N TYR A 69 3.62 -2.96 -7.90
CA TYR A 69 3.77 -2.45 -9.24
C TYR A 69 2.56 -1.62 -9.64
N HIS A 70 2.81 -0.49 -10.25
CA HIS A 70 1.79 0.41 -10.79
C HIS A 70 2.32 0.96 -12.10
N ILE A 71 1.57 0.79 -13.17
CA ILE A 71 2.02 1.14 -14.51
C ILE A 71 2.33 2.64 -14.66
N ASP A 72 1.69 3.48 -13.89
CA ASP A 72 1.89 4.93 -13.95
C ASP A 72 2.34 5.46 -12.59
N VAL A 73 3.62 5.29 -12.31
CA VAL A 73 4.23 5.70 -11.03
C VAL A 73 4.07 7.20 -10.80
N ASP A 74 4.36 8.02 -11.81
CA ASP A 74 4.27 9.48 -11.68
C ASP A 74 2.82 9.95 -11.49
N GLY A 75 1.89 9.33 -12.20
CA GLY A 75 0.47 9.65 -12.07
C GLY A 75 -0.06 9.28 -10.70
N LEU A 76 0.36 8.15 -10.15
CA LEU A 76 -0.03 7.76 -8.79
C LEU A 76 0.53 8.73 -7.76
N HIS A 77 1.79 9.14 -7.91
CA HIS A 77 2.41 10.13 -7.03
C HIS A 77 1.59 11.44 -7.01
N ALA A 78 1.22 11.91 -8.19
CA ALA A 78 0.39 13.12 -8.31
C ALA A 78 -0.97 12.96 -7.64
N ARG A 79 -1.59 11.77 -7.78
CA ARG A 79 -2.87 11.47 -7.14
C ARG A 79 -2.76 11.50 -5.61
N VAL A 80 -1.69 10.94 -5.08
CA VAL A 80 -1.44 10.93 -3.63
C VAL A 80 -1.38 12.36 -3.09
N ILE A 81 -0.63 13.23 -3.77
CA ILE A 81 -0.52 14.64 -3.38
C ILE A 81 -1.88 15.35 -3.49
N ALA A 82 -2.60 15.13 -4.59
CA ALA A 82 -3.92 15.74 -4.80
C ALA A 82 -4.92 15.31 -3.73
N ALA A 83 -4.79 14.11 -3.19
CA ALA A 83 -5.66 13.60 -2.14
C ALA A 83 -5.28 14.10 -0.73
N GLY A 84 -4.21 14.89 -0.62
CA GLY A 84 -3.80 15.49 0.64
C GLY A 84 -2.75 14.71 1.42
N TYR A 85 -2.18 13.66 0.85
CA TYR A 85 -1.12 12.89 1.50
C TYR A 85 0.24 13.38 1.04
N ARG A 86 1.28 13.02 1.79
CA ARG A 86 2.64 13.45 1.49
C ARG A 86 3.52 12.23 1.22
N PRO A 87 3.93 11.99 -0.03
CA PRO A 87 4.89 10.92 -0.32
C PRO A 87 6.23 11.16 0.39
N ASP A 88 6.94 10.08 0.70
CA ASP A 88 8.25 10.16 1.36
C ASP A 88 9.37 10.53 0.40
N SER A 89 9.16 10.32 -0.90
CA SER A 89 10.15 10.66 -1.92
C SER A 89 9.47 11.04 -3.23
N GLU A 90 10.21 11.75 -4.08
CA GLU A 90 9.77 12.01 -5.45
C GLU A 90 9.99 10.75 -6.29
N PRO A 91 9.24 10.57 -7.39
CA PRO A 91 9.52 9.48 -8.31
C PRO A 91 10.92 9.63 -8.92
N ARG A 92 11.64 8.52 -8.99
CA ARG A 92 12.97 8.50 -9.60
C ARG A 92 13.27 7.13 -10.17
N ASN A 93 14.26 7.07 -11.05
CA ASN A 93 14.74 5.83 -11.64
C ASN A 93 15.82 5.23 -10.75
N ALA A 94 15.67 3.96 -10.43
CA ALA A 94 16.66 3.22 -9.65
C ALA A 94 17.66 2.53 -10.56
N GLU A 95 18.84 2.22 -10.00
CA GLU A 95 19.92 1.56 -10.73
C GLU A 95 19.49 0.21 -11.29
N TRP A 96 18.58 -0.48 -10.59
CA TRP A 96 18.12 -1.81 -11.00
C TRP A 96 17.03 -1.78 -12.09
N GLY A 97 16.72 -0.59 -12.63
CA GLY A 97 15.84 -0.50 -13.80
C GLY A 97 14.37 -0.33 -13.51
N GLU A 98 14.04 0.30 -12.39
CA GLU A 98 12.66 0.62 -12.05
C GLU A 98 12.52 2.08 -11.69
N ARG A 99 11.36 2.66 -12.04
CA ARG A 99 10.96 3.96 -11.53
C ARG A 99 10.10 3.72 -10.30
N PHE A 100 10.32 4.49 -9.22
CA PHE A 100 9.62 4.24 -7.97
C PHE A 100 9.50 5.48 -7.10
N PHE A 101 8.58 5.43 -6.13
CA PHE A 101 8.57 6.35 -5.00
C PHE A 101 8.11 5.60 -3.75
N HIS A 102 8.41 6.18 -2.59
CA HIS A 102 8.04 5.64 -1.29
C HIS A 102 6.88 6.42 -0.69
N LEU A 103 6.05 5.72 0.08
CA LEU A 103 4.89 6.30 0.74
C LEU A 103 4.64 5.55 2.04
N THR A 104 4.46 6.28 3.15
CA THR A 104 4.08 5.69 4.43
C THR A 104 2.58 5.80 4.60
N ASP A 105 1.92 4.71 5.00
CA ASP A 105 0.48 4.73 5.20
C ASP A 105 0.13 5.39 6.54
N PRO A 106 -1.17 5.65 6.82
CA PRO A 106 -1.56 6.36 8.05
C PRO A 106 -1.17 5.64 9.34
N ASP A 107 -0.90 4.35 9.31
CA ASP A 107 -0.50 3.58 10.48
C ASP A 107 1.01 3.38 10.60
N GLY A 108 1.80 3.91 9.67
CA GLY A 108 3.25 3.83 9.71
C GLY A 108 3.85 2.71 8.88
N HIS A 109 3.07 1.99 8.10
CA HIS A 109 3.59 0.96 7.21
C HIS A 109 4.21 1.60 5.97
N GLU A 110 5.41 1.13 5.60
CA GLU A 110 6.15 1.70 4.49
C GLU A 110 5.91 0.94 3.21
N LEU A 111 5.51 1.67 2.20
CA LEU A 111 5.15 1.14 0.89
C LEU A 111 6.04 1.75 -0.18
N SER A 112 6.17 1.03 -1.29
CA SER A 112 6.76 1.58 -2.51
C SER A 112 5.87 1.25 -3.69
N PHE A 113 5.88 2.13 -4.66
CA PHE A 113 5.20 1.90 -5.93
C PHE A 113 6.23 2.01 -7.03
N ALA A 114 6.30 1.01 -7.88
CA ALA A 114 7.39 0.86 -8.85
C ALA A 114 6.86 0.32 -10.18
N TRP A 115 7.65 0.54 -11.22
CA TRP A 115 7.39 -0.06 -12.54
C TRP A 115 8.70 -0.14 -13.31
N PRO A 116 8.93 -1.22 -14.06
CA PRO A 116 10.16 -1.34 -14.85
C PRO A 116 10.32 -0.21 -15.87
N VAL A 117 11.53 0.30 -16.00
CA VAL A 117 11.91 1.32 -16.99
C VAL A 117 12.65 0.64 -18.11
N ARG A 118 12.27 0.97 -19.34
CA ARG A 118 12.88 0.39 -20.51
C ARG A 118 13.72 1.37 -21.30
#